data_59deea2f8f93d6089f3d0e911ed84aac
#
_entry.id   59deea2f8f93d6089f3d0e911ed84aac
#
_cell.length_a   1.000
_cell.length_b   1.000
_cell.length_c   1.000
_cell.angle_alpha   90.00
_cell.angle_beta   90.00
_cell.angle_gamma   90.00
#
_symmetry.space_group_name_H-M   'P 1'
#
loop_
_entity.id
_entity.type
_entity.pdbx_description
1 polymer ?
#
loop_
_entity_poly.entity_id
_entity_poly.type
_entity_poly.pdbx_seq_one_letter_code
_entity_poly.pdbx_strand_id
1 'polypeptide(L)'
;NEQIQQWSQAIVSQTQGEIKNLSQSLGLTINMGGRTVFTPLSEYYQTYLDRACLDIVTGSFDYNTVLRRVVKEMTASGIRSVDYASGWNNRVPVAIRRAVMTGVSQLSAQINEQVAKDLKTDTYEVTWHSGHRPSHWWGGNIYTYEELVTVCRLGEGDGLCGWNCRHSYFAFIPGYSVRTYSPDQLRDLEEKEKKTVQFHGKSYTLYEASQRQRQLETKMRAQRGNVKYLKEGGAASEDVMAARAKYLNTLHQYQAFSKKMDLPEQMERVYMDGLGRIAPGKVRTSRISSIKKKTAADLID
;
A
#
# COMPACT_ATOMS: atom_id res chain seq x y z
N ASN A 1 25.48 -7.66 -17.73
CA ASN A 1 24.29 -6.82 -17.43
C ASN A 1 23.17 -6.91 -18.47
N GLU A 2 23.31 -7.79 -19.47
CA GLU A 2 22.24 -8.16 -20.40
C GLU A 2 21.07 -8.83 -19.67
N GLN A 3 21.30 -9.64 -18.66
CA GLN A 3 20.27 -10.28 -17.82
C GLN A 3 19.36 -9.25 -17.11
N ILE A 4 19.94 -8.21 -16.56
CA ILE A 4 19.16 -7.14 -15.91
C ILE A 4 18.31 -6.38 -16.94
N GLN A 5 18.82 -6.19 -18.17
CA GLN A 5 18.05 -5.58 -19.25
C GLN A 5 16.92 -6.49 -19.74
N GLN A 6 17.14 -7.81 -19.84
CA GLN A 6 16.09 -8.78 -20.18
C GLN A 6 15.02 -8.87 -19.10
N TRP A 7 15.40 -8.81 -17.82
CA TRP A 7 14.44 -8.77 -16.71
C TRP A 7 13.65 -7.46 -16.66
N SER A 8 14.29 -6.33 -16.94
CA SER A 8 13.62 -5.04 -17.10
C SER A 8 12.59 -5.09 -18.24
N GLN A 9 12.91 -5.70 -19.38
CA GLN A 9 11.99 -5.87 -20.51
C GLN A 9 10.81 -6.80 -20.18
N ALA A 10 11.01 -7.82 -19.37
CA ALA A 10 9.93 -8.71 -18.91
C ALA A 10 8.95 -7.97 -17.98
N ILE A 11 9.45 -7.09 -17.10
CA ILE A 11 8.63 -6.23 -16.27
C ILE A 11 7.83 -5.24 -17.11
N VAL A 12 8.45 -4.63 -18.12
CA VAL A 12 7.80 -3.74 -19.08
C VAL A 12 6.63 -4.44 -19.78
N SER A 13 6.81 -5.68 -20.25
CA SER A 13 5.75 -6.40 -20.94
C SER A 13 4.56 -6.75 -20.04
N GLN A 14 4.81 -7.00 -18.76
CA GLN A 14 3.76 -7.27 -17.76
C GLN A 14 3.04 -6.00 -17.31
N THR A 15 3.79 -4.91 -17.14
CA THR A 15 3.23 -3.58 -16.87
C THR A 15 2.42 -3.08 -18.08
N GLN A 16 2.75 -3.45 -19.31
CA GLN A 16 1.96 -3.14 -20.52
C GLN A 16 0.53 -3.70 -20.47
N GLY A 17 0.32 -4.89 -19.89
CA GLY A 17 -1.01 -5.45 -19.70
C GLY A 17 -1.89 -4.61 -18.75
N GLU A 18 -1.32 -4.10 -17.65
CA GLU A 18 -2.03 -3.20 -16.73
C GLU A 18 -2.23 -1.80 -17.32
N ILE A 19 -1.28 -1.29 -18.10
CA ILE A 19 -1.33 0.04 -18.72
C ILE A 19 -2.37 0.13 -19.84
N LYS A 20 -2.64 -0.93 -20.57
CA LYS A 20 -3.78 -0.99 -21.49
C LYS A 20 -5.11 -0.71 -20.80
N ASN A 21 -5.17 -0.92 -19.50
CA ASN A 21 -6.32 -0.64 -18.63
C ASN A 21 -6.36 0.80 -18.11
N LEU A 22 -5.30 1.60 -18.28
CA LEU A 22 -5.20 3.02 -17.87
C LEU A 22 -5.65 4.01 -18.98
N SER A 23 -6.22 3.52 -20.04
CA SER A 23 -6.36 4.18 -21.33
C SER A 23 -7.30 5.41 -21.39
N GLN A 24 -7.87 5.87 -20.29
CA GLN A 24 -8.73 7.07 -20.29
C GLN A 24 -8.02 8.38 -19.90
N SER A 25 -6.78 8.33 -19.42
CA SER A 25 -6.00 9.54 -19.15
C SER A 25 -5.06 9.83 -20.31
N LEU A 26 -5.17 11.03 -20.88
CA LEU A 26 -4.45 11.43 -22.10
C LEU A 26 -2.92 11.50 -21.90
N GLY A 27 -2.42 11.88 -20.73
CA GLY A 27 -0.99 11.97 -20.44
C GLY A 27 -0.64 13.06 -19.43
N LEU A 28 0.65 13.27 -19.24
CA LEU A 28 1.25 14.22 -18.32
C LEU A 28 2.19 15.17 -19.02
N THR A 29 2.27 16.38 -18.52
CA THR A 29 3.31 17.32 -18.92
C THR A 29 4.46 17.24 -17.93
N ILE A 30 5.61 16.74 -18.35
CA ILE A 30 6.81 16.61 -17.54
C ILE A 30 7.90 17.57 -18.01
N ASN A 31 8.72 18.04 -17.05
CA ASN A 31 9.87 18.85 -17.36
C ASN A 31 11.10 17.97 -17.57
N MET A 32 11.58 17.90 -18.80
CA MET A 32 12.80 17.19 -19.18
C MET A 32 13.87 18.21 -19.58
N GLY A 33 14.87 18.41 -18.71
CA GLY A 33 16.01 19.29 -19.00
C GLY A 33 15.62 20.75 -19.31
N GLY A 34 14.60 21.29 -18.63
CA GLY A 34 14.11 22.65 -18.83
C GLY A 34 13.07 22.82 -19.96
N ARG A 35 12.71 21.72 -20.64
CA ARG A 35 11.63 21.70 -21.63
C ARG A 35 10.42 20.95 -21.10
N THR A 36 9.25 21.49 -21.31
CA THR A 36 7.98 20.87 -20.96
C THR A 36 7.54 19.94 -22.09
N VAL A 37 7.52 18.63 -21.84
CA VAL A 37 7.16 17.59 -22.82
C VAL A 37 5.88 16.91 -22.39
N PHE A 38 4.91 16.83 -23.30
CA PHE A 38 3.74 16.00 -23.08
C PHE A 38 4.13 14.52 -23.26
N THR A 39 3.92 13.72 -22.21
CA THR A 39 4.22 12.29 -22.20
C THR A 39 2.93 11.52 -21.99
N PRO A 40 2.58 10.57 -22.87
CA PRO A 40 1.43 9.68 -22.67
C PRO A 40 1.54 8.99 -21.30
N LEU A 41 0.40 8.80 -20.63
CA LEU A 41 0.38 8.21 -19.29
C LEU A 41 1.01 6.80 -19.27
N SER A 42 0.80 6.03 -20.33
CA SER A 42 1.40 4.71 -20.51
C SER A 42 2.95 4.77 -20.54
N GLU A 43 3.50 5.68 -21.33
CA GLU A 43 4.95 5.88 -21.46
C GLU A 43 5.57 6.40 -20.16
N TYR A 44 4.90 7.35 -19.51
CA TYR A 44 5.30 7.85 -18.20
C TYR A 44 5.34 6.73 -17.15
N TYR A 45 4.29 5.94 -17.10
CA TYR A 45 4.18 4.81 -16.16
C TYR A 45 5.29 3.80 -16.38
N GLN A 46 5.55 3.41 -17.63
CA GLN A 46 6.62 2.48 -17.97
C GLN A 46 7.98 3.01 -17.52
N THR A 47 8.34 4.18 -17.98
CA THR A 47 9.67 4.75 -17.72
C THR A 47 9.96 4.95 -16.24
N TYR A 48 9.00 5.46 -15.48
CA TYR A 48 9.21 5.79 -14.08
C TYR A 48 9.03 4.61 -13.13
N LEU A 49 8.12 3.68 -13.44
CA LEU A 49 7.94 2.48 -12.62
C LEU A 49 9.07 1.48 -12.84
N ASP A 50 9.54 1.30 -14.07
CA ASP A 50 10.68 0.44 -14.36
C ASP A 50 11.93 0.95 -13.66
N ARG A 51 12.18 2.25 -13.73
CA ARG A 51 13.27 2.87 -12.98
C ARG A 51 13.08 2.72 -11.46
N ALA A 52 11.86 2.88 -10.97
CA ALA A 52 11.56 2.70 -9.55
C ALA A 52 11.81 1.26 -9.09
N CYS A 53 11.39 0.28 -9.87
CA CYS A 53 11.65 -1.14 -9.58
C CYS A 53 13.16 -1.41 -9.58
N LEU A 54 13.89 -0.90 -10.57
CA LEU A 54 15.34 -1.07 -10.66
C LEU A 54 16.07 -0.42 -9.48
N ASP A 55 15.70 0.80 -9.10
CA ASP A 55 16.29 1.52 -7.96
C ASP A 55 16.11 0.75 -6.63
N ILE A 56 14.98 0.06 -6.45
CA ILE A 56 14.70 -0.75 -5.27
C ILE A 56 15.49 -2.05 -5.30
N VAL A 57 15.47 -2.78 -6.42
CA VAL A 57 16.09 -4.11 -6.55
C VAL A 57 17.61 -4.01 -6.48
N THR A 58 18.19 -2.97 -7.06
CA THR A 58 19.65 -2.71 -6.97
C THR A 58 20.09 -2.19 -5.59
N GLY A 59 19.14 -1.89 -4.70
CA GLY A 59 19.43 -1.31 -3.39
C GLY A 59 19.89 0.14 -3.42
N SER A 60 19.77 0.81 -4.58
CA SER A 60 20.20 2.22 -4.73
C SER A 60 19.35 3.18 -3.91
N PHE A 61 18.06 2.87 -3.72
CA PHE A 61 17.12 3.62 -2.90
C PHE A 61 16.14 2.71 -2.18
N ASP A 62 15.73 3.12 -0.97
CA ASP A 62 14.69 2.40 -0.24
C ASP A 62 13.31 2.58 -0.89
N TYR A 63 12.46 1.59 -0.70
CA TYR A 63 11.10 1.53 -1.25
C TYR A 63 10.26 2.79 -0.95
N ASN A 64 10.30 3.30 0.27
CA ASN A 64 9.48 4.45 0.66
C ASN A 64 9.96 5.75 0.00
N THR A 65 11.27 5.90 -0.20
CA THR A 65 11.86 7.04 -0.90
C THR A 65 11.47 7.04 -2.38
N VAL A 66 11.58 5.88 -3.03
CA VAL A 66 11.17 5.72 -4.44
C VAL A 66 9.68 6.00 -4.59
N LEU A 67 8.85 5.39 -3.75
CA LEU A 67 7.40 5.58 -3.80
C LEU A 67 7.00 7.05 -3.61
N ARG A 68 7.59 7.74 -2.63
CA ARG A 68 7.33 9.18 -2.40
C ARG A 68 7.70 10.03 -3.60
N ARG A 69 8.83 9.74 -4.24
CA ARG A 69 9.29 10.44 -5.45
C ARG A 69 8.27 10.29 -6.58
N VAL A 70 7.89 9.06 -6.94
CA VAL A 70 6.95 8.77 -8.03
C VAL A 70 5.57 9.37 -7.74
N VAL A 71 5.06 9.22 -6.53
CA VAL A 71 3.78 9.82 -6.12
C VAL A 71 3.81 11.33 -6.24
N LYS A 72 4.88 11.99 -5.78
CA LYS A 72 5.04 13.46 -5.88
C LYS A 72 5.02 13.93 -7.32
N GLU A 73 5.75 13.27 -8.20
CA GLU A 73 5.83 13.61 -9.61
C GLU A 73 4.46 13.44 -10.30
N MET A 74 3.79 12.32 -10.09
CA MET A 74 2.47 12.08 -10.67
C MET A 74 1.40 13.03 -10.14
N THR A 75 1.41 13.33 -8.84
CA THR A 75 0.41 14.24 -8.25
C THR A 75 0.68 15.70 -8.56
N ALA A 76 1.92 16.10 -8.83
CA ALA A 76 2.28 17.44 -9.29
C ALA A 76 1.65 17.79 -10.64
N SER A 77 1.37 16.79 -11.48
CA SER A 77 0.69 16.97 -12.76
C SER A 77 -0.84 17.11 -12.66
N GLY A 78 -1.42 17.06 -11.46
CA GLY A 78 -2.86 17.19 -11.23
C GLY A 78 -3.62 15.87 -11.26
N ILE A 79 -3.00 14.74 -11.60
CA ILE A 79 -3.66 13.42 -11.58
C ILE A 79 -3.98 13.03 -10.14
N ARG A 80 -5.24 12.69 -9.87
CA ARG A 80 -5.74 12.31 -8.55
C ARG A 80 -6.05 10.82 -8.45
N SER A 81 -6.48 10.23 -9.56
CA SER A 81 -6.90 8.83 -9.63
C SER A 81 -6.48 8.20 -10.95
N VAL A 82 -6.48 6.89 -10.96
CA VAL A 82 -6.21 6.05 -12.12
C VAL A 82 -7.43 5.18 -12.33
N ASP A 83 -8.04 5.29 -13.51
CA ASP A 83 -9.20 4.50 -13.91
C ASP A 83 -8.71 3.28 -14.71
N TYR A 84 -9.24 2.11 -14.37
CA TYR A 84 -8.95 0.85 -15.05
C TYR A 84 -10.08 0.47 -16.00
N ALA A 85 -9.78 -0.22 -17.09
CA ALA A 85 -10.79 -0.72 -18.02
C ALA A 85 -11.81 -1.67 -17.35
N SER A 86 -11.46 -2.27 -16.21
CA SER A 86 -12.37 -3.05 -15.36
C SER A 86 -13.41 -2.20 -14.62
N GLY A 87 -13.41 -0.87 -14.79
CA GLY A 87 -14.29 0.06 -14.08
C GLY A 87 -13.81 0.42 -12.66
N TRP A 88 -12.70 -0.18 -12.18
CA TRP A 88 -12.12 0.20 -10.90
C TRP A 88 -11.39 1.54 -11.00
N ASN A 89 -11.52 2.34 -9.94
CA ASN A 89 -10.79 3.59 -9.77
C ASN A 89 -9.90 3.48 -8.55
N ASN A 90 -8.61 3.79 -8.70
CA ASN A 90 -7.67 3.87 -7.60
C ASN A 90 -7.03 5.27 -7.54
N ARG A 91 -6.82 5.75 -6.33
CA ARG A 91 -5.97 6.93 -6.15
C ARG A 91 -4.55 6.64 -6.64
N VAL A 92 -3.91 7.62 -7.25
CA VAL A 92 -2.55 7.53 -7.78
C VAL A 92 -1.57 6.85 -6.81
N PRO A 93 -1.48 7.22 -5.50
CA PRO A 93 -0.55 6.55 -4.59
C PRO A 93 -0.82 5.05 -4.40
N VAL A 94 -2.09 4.62 -4.49
CA VAL A 94 -2.47 3.21 -4.36
C VAL A 94 -2.11 2.43 -5.61
N ALA A 95 -2.36 3.02 -6.79
CA ALA A 95 -2.01 2.42 -8.08
C ALA A 95 -0.49 2.23 -8.22
N ILE A 96 0.29 3.27 -7.95
CA ILE A 96 1.75 3.24 -8.00
C ILE A 96 2.31 2.20 -7.01
N ARG A 97 1.84 2.23 -5.76
CA ARG A 97 2.32 1.27 -4.75
C ARG A 97 2.08 -0.16 -5.20
N ARG A 98 0.91 -0.46 -5.75
CA ARG A 98 0.58 -1.80 -6.25
C ARG A 98 1.50 -2.20 -7.40
N ALA A 99 1.67 -1.34 -8.40
CA ALA A 99 2.52 -1.61 -9.55
C ALA A 99 3.99 -1.85 -9.14
N VAL A 100 4.56 -0.98 -8.31
CA VAL A 100 5.95 -1.12 -7.83
C VAL A 100 6.13 -2.40 -7.02
N MET A 101 5.21 -2.70 -6.10
CA MET A 101 5.29 -3.93 -5.29
C MET A 101 5.23 -5.18 -6.15
N THR A 102 4.32 -5.21 -7.13
CA THR A 102 4.19 -6.35 -8.04
C THR A 102 5.44 -6.50 -8.90
N GLY A 103 5.95 -5.42 -9.49
CA GLY A 103 7.17 -5.45 -10.32
C GLY A 103 8.40 -5.93 -9.54
N VAL A 104 8.62 -5.42 -8.32
CA VAL A 104 9.72 -5.88 -7.45
C VAL A 104 9.58 -7.35 -7.10
N SER A 105 8.37 -7.81 -6.77
CA SER A 105 8.10 -9.22 -6.44
C SER A 105 8.42 -10.14 -7.62
N GLN A 106 8.01 -9.76 -8.82
CA GLN A 106 8.24 -10.54 -10.05
C GLN A 106 9.72 -10.57 -10.44
N LEU A 107 10.42 -9.45 -10.33
CA LEU A 107 11.86 -9.43 -10.59
C LEU A 107 12.63 -10.29 -9.58
N SER A 108 12.26 -10.23 -8.30
CA SER A 108 12.84 -11.12 -7.28
C SER A 108 12.57 -12.59 -7.57
N ALA A 109 11.37 -12.91 -8.08
CA ALA A 109 11.00 -14.25 -8.52
C ALA A 109 11.93 -14.76 -9.64
N GLN A 110 12.14 -13.96 -10.69
CA GLN A 110 13.03 -14.32 -11.81
C GLN A 110 14.48 -14.56 -11.34
N ILE A 111 14.98 -13.74 -10.42
CA ILE A 111 16.31 -13.93 -9.83
C ILE A 111 16.37 -15.27 -9.09
N ASN A 112 15.37 -15.58 -8.27
CA ASN A 112 15.32 -16.82 -7.51
C ASN A 112 15.19 -18.06 -8.41
N GLU A 113 14.47 -17.95 -9.53
CA GLU A 113 14.41 -19.01 -10.55
C GLU A 113 15.76 -19.23 -11.23
N GLN A 114 16.48 -18.15 -11.54
CA GLN A 114 17.83 -18.28 -12.10
C GLN A 114 18.79 -18.95 -11.11
N VAL A 115 18.74 -18.54 -9.83
CA VAL A 115 19.52 -19.19 -8.76
C VAL A 115 19.19 -20.68 -8.65
N ALA A 116 17.91 -21.06 -8.73
CA ALA A 116 17.51 -22.46 -8.67
C ALA A 116 18.06 -23.27 -9.86
N LYS A 117 18.04 -22.70 -11.07
CA LYS A 117 18.65 -23.30 -12.27
C LYS A 117 20.16 -23.51 -12.08
N ASP A 118 20.85 -22.51 -11.56
CA ASP A 118 22.30 -22.59 -11.30
C ASP A 118 22.63 -23.66 -10.24
N LEU A 119 21.77 -23.81 -9.23
CA LEU A 119 21.84 -24.83 -8.19
C LEU A 119 21.31 -26.21 -8.63
N LYS A 120 20.77 -26.34 -9.85
CA LYS A 120 20.17 -27.56 -10.39
C LYS A 120 19.07 -28.14 -9.51
N THR A 121 18.21 -27.29 -8.96
CA THR A 121 17.00 -27.67 -8.23
C THR A 121 15.78 -27.06 -8.90
N ASP A 122 14.65 -27.75 -8.80
CA ASP A 122 13.32 -27.27 -9.20
C ASP A 122 12.40 -27.07 -8.00
N THR A 123 12.97 -27.15 -6.80
CA THR A 123 12.24 -27.08 -5.53
C THR A 123 12.48 -25.73 -4.85
N TYR A 124 11.42 -25.17 -4.28
CA TYR A 124 11.42 -23.83 -3.70
C TYR A 124 10.72 -23.81 -2.35
N GLU A 125 11.22 -23.05 -1.41
CA GLU A 125 10.52 -22.71 -0.17
C GLU A 125 9.84 -21.36 -0.32
N VAL A 126 8.53 -21.32 -0.06
CA VAL A 126 7.73 -20.08 -0.05
C VAL A 126 7.79 -19.44 1.32
N THR A 127 8.00 -18.13 1.39
CA THR A 127 8.01 -17.41 2.67
C THR A 127 6.63 -17.42 3.33
N TRP A 128 6.58 -17.40 4.65
CA TRP A 128 5.37 -17.19 5.42
C TRP A 128 5.36 -15.77 5.98
N HIS A 129 4.19 -15.17 6.13
CA HIS A 129 4.04 -13.91 6.86
C HIS A 129 2.67 -13.84 7.55
N SER A 130 2.65 -13.20 8.70
CA SER A 130 1.42 -12.98 9.48
C SER A 130 0.46 -11.99 8.81
N GLY A 131 -0.84 -12.22 8.98
CA GLY A 131 -1.89 -11.42 8.37
C GLY A 131 -1.99 -11.64 6.86
N HIS A 132 -1.58 -12.79 6.37
CA HIS A 132 -1.73 -13.14 4.97
C HIS A 132 -3.21 -13.28 4.58
N ARG A 133 -3.49 -13.13 3.30
CA ARG A 133 -4.82 -13.34 2.73
C ARG A 133 -5.22 -14.83 2.90
N PRO A 134 -6.47 -15.18 3.23
CA PRO A 134 -6.87 -16.58 3.43
C PRO A 134 -6.59 -17.51 2.24
N SER A 135 -6.60 -16.99 1.01
CA SER A 135 -6.21 -17.74 -0.19
C SER A 135 -4.72 -18.06 -0.27
N HIS A 136 -3.87 -17.47 0.58
CA HIS A 136 -2.43 -17.67 0.61
C HIS A 136 -1.98 -18.64 1.73
N TRP A 137 -2.81 -19.63 2.01
CA TRP A 137 -2.57 -20.68 3.03
C TRP A 137 -1.32 -21.53 2.76
N TRP A 138 -0.83 -21.51 1.54
CA TRP A 138 0.34 -22.26 1.09
C TRP A 138 1.69 -21.64 1.55
N GLY A 139 1.72 -20.49 2.19
CA GLY A 139 2.95 -19.87 2.69
C GLY A 139 3.73 -20.76 3.67
N GLY A 140 5.06 -20.67 3.67
CA GLY A 140 5.95 -21.43 4.55
C GLY A 140 6.23 -22.87 4.12
N ASN A 141 5.64 -23.35 3.05
CA ASN A 141 5.82 -24.71 2.57
C ASN A 141 6.80 -24.77 1.38
N ILE A 142 7.19 -25.99 1.05
CA ILE A 142 8.12 -26.30 -0.02
C ILE A 142 7.33 -26.87 -1.21
N TYR A 143 7.64 -26.41 -2.41
CA TYR A 143 6.95 -26.76 -3.65
C TYR A 143 7.95 -26.94 -4.79
N THR A 144 7.60 -27.79 -5.74
CA THR A 144 8.23 -27.79 -7.06
C THR A 144 7.79 -26.57 -7.87
N TYR A 145 8.46 -26.23 -8.96
CA TYR A 145 8.04 -25.13 -9.83
C TYR A 145 6.62 -25.33 -10.36
N GLU A 146 6.27 -26.56 -10.76
CA GLU A 146 4.92 -26.91 -11.22
C GLU A 146 3.87 -26.67 -10.13
N GLU A 147 4.17 -27.01 -8.88
CA GLU A 147 3.29 -26.74 -7.74
C GLU A 147 3.21 -25.25 -7.40
N LEU A 148 4.29 -24.47 -7.59
CA LEU A 148 4.18 -23.00 -7.48
C LEU A 148 3.17 -22.44 -8.47
N VAL A 149 3.12 -22.98 -9.69
CA VAL A 149 2.15 -22.55 -10.71
C VAL A 149 0.74 -23.05 -10.39
N THR A 150 0.58 -24.33 -10.04
CA THR A 150 -0.75 -24.95 -9.90
C THR A 150 -1.40 -24.71 -8.54
N VAL A 151 -0.64 -24.77 -7.45
CA VAL A 151 -1.13 -24.63 -6.07
C VAL A 151 -1.05 -23.18 -5.61
N CYS A 152 0.11 -22.53 -5.77
CA CYS A 152 0.32 -21.16 -5.33
C CYS A 152 -0.13 -20.12 -6.36
N ARG A 153 -0.50 -20.54 -7.57
CA ARG A 153 -0.96 -19.70 -8.69
C ARG A 153 0.07 -18.61 -9.01
N LEU A 154 1.33 -19.02 -9.19
CA LEU A 154 2.46 -18.13 -9.47
C LEU A 154 2.18 -17.25 -10.69
N GLY A 155 2.32 -15.93 -10.52
CA GLY A 155 2.12 -14.94 -11.58
C GLY A 155 0.65 -14.57 -11.83
N GLU A 156 -0.32 -15.27 -11.25
CA GLU A 156 -1.73 -14.85 -11.32
C GLU A 156 -2.00 -13.67 -10.38
N GLY A 157 -2.99 -12.85 -10.73
CA GLY A 157 -3.27 -11.60 -10.02
C GLY A 157 -3.50 -11.73 -8.51
N ASP A 158 -4.12 -12.82 -8.05
CA ASP A 158 -4.39 -13.10 -6.64
C ASP A 158 -3.54 -14.23 -6.06
N GLY A 159 -2.57 -14.73 -6.82
CA GLY A 159 -1.63 -15.78 -6.43
C GLY A 159 -0.29 -15.28 -5.89
N LEU A 160 0.70 -16.18 -5.91
CA LEU A 160 2.08 -15.90 -5.51
C LEU A 160 2.71 -14.88 -6.48
N CYS A 161 3.38 -13.88 -5.93
CA CYS A 161 3.93 -12.72 -6.67
C CYS A 161 2.88 -11.90 -7.44
N GLY A 162 1.59 -12.10 -7.20
CA GLY A 162 0.49 -11.32 -7.75
C GLY A 162 0.23 -10.01 -7.00
N TRP A 163 -0.97 -9.44 -7.19
CA TRP A 163 -1.32 -8.11 -6.64
C TRP A 163 -1.29 -8.05 -5.12
N ASN A 164 -0.44 -7.17 -4.58
CA ASN A 164 -0.23 -7.00 -3.16
C ASN A 164 0.18 -8.30 -2.44
N CYS A 165 0.68 -9.29 -3.14
CA CYS A 165 1.31 -10.45 -2.52
C CYS A 165 2.58 -9.99 -1.79
N ARG A 166 2.79 -10.52 -0.58
CA ARG A 166 4.00 -10.26 0.23
C ARG A 166 4.90 -11.48 0.33
N HIS A 167 4.44 -12.60 -0.23
CA HIS A 167 5.23 -13.81 -0.26
C HIS A 167 6.29 -13.69 -1.35
N SER A 168 7.43 -14.27 -1.07
CA SER A 168 8.51 -14.56 -1.99
C SER A 168 8.79 -16.06 -1.94
N TYR A 169 9.61 -16.55 -2.81
CA TYR A 169 10.08 -17.93 -2.78
C TYR A 169 11.56 -17.95 -3.17
N PHE A 170 12.28 -18.97 -2.74
CA PHE A 170 13.70 -19.12 -3.01
C PHE A 170 14.06 -20.60 -3.19
N ALA A 171 15.16 -20.83 -3.90
CA ALA A 171 15.63 -22.18 -4.19
C ALA A 171 15.81 -22.99 -2.91
N PHE A 172 15.30 -24.22 -2.92
CA PHE A 172 15.47 -25.20 -1.84
C PHE A 172 16.11 -26.46 -2.43
N ILE A 173 17.15 -26.97 -1.77
CA ILE A 173 17.85 -28.17 -2.20
C ILE A 173 17.50 -29.30 -1.22
N PRO A 174 16.64 -30.27 -1.65
CA PRO A 174 16.29 -31.40 -0.77
C PRO A 174 17.53 -32.15 -0.27
N GLY A 175 17.56 -32.43 1.04
CA GLY A 175 18.69 -33.09 1.69
C GLY A 175 19.84 -32.19 2.09
N TYR A 176 19.91 -30.95 1.63
CA TYR A 176 20.94 -29.96 1.98
C TYR A 176 20.38 -28.70 2.63
N SER A 177 19.27 -28.18 2.10
CA SER A 177 18.64 -26.98 2.67
C SER A 177 17.87 -27.31 3.95
N VAL A 178 17.91 -26.40 4.91
CA VAL A 178 17.11 -26.48 6.14
C VAL A 178 15.86 -25.63 5.96
N ARG A 179 14.69 -26.17 6.27
CA ARG A 179 13.42 -25.43 6.23
C ARG A 179 13.44 -24.27 7.20
N THR A 180 12.91 -23.14 6.78
CA THR A 180 12.73 -21.95 7.65
C THR A 180 11.74 -22.26 8.77
N TYR A 181 10.67 -23.01 8.46
CA TYR A 181 9.64 -23.40 9.42
C TYR A 181 9.42 -24.90 9.43
N SER A 182 9.40 -25.51 10.63
CA SER A 182 8.95 -26.88 10.76
C SER A 182 7.43 -27.00 10.55
N PRO A 183 6.91 -28.18 10.20
CA PRO A 183 5.46 -28.39 10.07
C PRO A 183 4.68 -28.03 11.35
N ASP A 184 5.24 -28.26 12.53
CA ASP A 184 4.63 -27.92 13.81
C ASP A 184 4.58 -26.41 14.02
N GLN A 185 5.67 -25.70 13.72
CA GLN A 185 5.68 -24.24 13.75
C GLN A 185 4.66 -23.62 12.81
N LEU A 186 4.50 -24.17 11.59
CA LEU A 186 3.48 -23.68 10.65
C LEU A 186 2.07 -23.90 11.18
N ARG A 187 1.78 -25.06 11.79
CA ARG A 187 0.47 -25.29 12.44
C ARG A 187 0.19 -24.27 13.54
N ASP A 188 1.16 -24.01 14.41
CA ASP A 188 1.02 -23.02 15.48
C ASP A 188 0.79 -21.60 14.94
N LEU A 189 1.46 -21.24 13.85
CA LEU A 189 1.31 -19.96 13.18
C LEU A 189 -0.07 -19.83 12.55
N GLU A 190 -0.55 -20.87 11.85
CA GLU A 190 -1.89 -20.92 11.25
C GLU A 190 -3.00 -20.84 12.30
N GLU A 191 -2.82 -21.51 13.45
CA GLU A 191 -3.76 -21.38 14.57
C GLU A 191 -3.82 -19.96 15.14
N LYS A 192 -2.68 -19.27 15.17
CA LYS A 192 -2.64 -17.85 15.58
C LYS A 192 -3.37 -16.95 14.58
N GLU A 193 -3.25 -17.20 13.27
CA GLU A 193 -3.97 -16.45 12.23
C GLU A 193 -5.50 -16.59 12.34
N LYS A 194 -6.00 -17.75 12.82
CA LYS A 194 -7.44 -18.02 13.01
C LYS A 194 -8.02 -17.32 14.24
N LYS A 195 -7.17 -16.86 15.18
CA LYS A 195 -7.65 -16.15 16.37
C LYS A 195 -8.31 -14.84 16.00
N THR A 196 -9.43 -14.56 16.65
CA THR A 196 -10.17 -13.32 16.43
C THR A 196 -10.13 -12.41 17.66
N VAL A 197 -10.11 -11.11 17.42
CA VAL A 197 -10.21 -10.07 18.44
C VAL A 197 -11.50 -9.28 18.23
N GLN A 198 -12.25 -9.04 19.29
CA GLN A 198 -13.51 -8.28 19.22
C GLN A 198 -13.29 -6.78 19.36
N PHE A 199 -13.98 -6.01 18.52
CA PHE A 199 -14.04 -4.56 18.60
C PHE A 199 -15.45 -4.07 18.18
N HIS A 200 -16.12 -3.36 19.07
CA HIS A 200 -17.49 -2.83 18.85
C HIS A 200 -18.49 -3.88 18.33
N GLY A 201 -18.50 -5.06 18.96
CA GLY A 201 -19.42 -6.14 18.64
C GLY A 201 -19.09 -6.96 17.38
N LYS A 202 -17.97 -6.64 16.70
CA LYS A 202 -17.49 -7.40 15.53
C LYS A 202 -16.15 -8.07 15.85
N SER A 203 -16.02 -9.35 15.44
CA SER A 203 -14.78 -10.11 15.52
C SER A 203 -13.95 -9.92 14.26
N TYR A 204 -12.63 -9.86 14.42
CA TYR A 204 -11.68 -9.68 13.33
C TYR A 204 -10.52 -10.66 13.49
N THR A 205 -10.19 -11.39 12.43
CA THR A 205 -8.90 -12.04 12.27
C THR A 205 -7.82 -10.98 12.04
N LEU A 206 -6.54 -11.35 12.11
CA LEU A 206 -5.44 -10.41 11.86
C LEU A 206 -5.49 -9.83 10.43
N TYR A 207 -5.82 -10.66 9.44
CA TYR A 207 -6.03 -10.19 8.07
C TYR A 207 -7.17 -9.17 7.99
N GLU A 208 -8.36 -9.48 8.53
CA GLU A 208 -9.51 -8.59 8.51
C GLU A 208 -9.23 -7.28 9.27
N ALA A 209 -8.52 -7.37 10.40
CA ALA A 209 -8.09 -6.21 11.17
C ALA A 209 -7.17 -5.30 10.34
N SER A 210 -6.21 -5.88 9.64
CA SER A 210 -5.33 -5.13 8.75
C SER A 210 -6.10 -4.45 7.60
N GLN A 211 -7.09 -5.12 7.01
CA GLN A 211 -7.95 -4.54 5.98
C GLN A 211 -8.82 -3.41 6.54
N ARG A 212 -9.36 -3.58 7.75
CA ARG A 212 -10.15 -2.53 8.42
C ARG A 212 -9.30 -1.31 8.75
N GLN A 213 -8.07 -1.50 9.21
CA GLN A 213 -7.13 -0.42 9.45
C GLN A 213 -6.89 0.40 8.16
N ARG A 214 -6.66 -0.26 7.03
CA ARG A 214 -6.49 0.41 5.72
C ARG A 214 -7.72 1.14 5.23
N GLN A 215 -8.92 0.62 5.51
CA GLN A 215 -10.18 1.33 5.21
C GLN A 215 -10.25 2.65 6.00
N LEU A 216 -9.87 2.63 7.27
CA LEU A 216 -9.82 3.84 8.11
C LEU A 216 -8.78 4.83 7.60
N GLU A 217 -7.59 4.40 7.23
CA GLU A 217 -6.55 5.23 6.60
C GLU A 217 -7.06 5.89 5.31
N THR A 218 -7.76 5.14 4.48
CA THR A 218 -8.36 5.67 3.23
C THR A 218 -9.45 6.69 3.51
N LYS A 219 -10.31 6.43 4.51
CA LYS A 219 -11.34 7.37 4.96
C LYS A 219 -10.70 8.66 5.49
N MET A 220 -9.67 8.55 6.33
CA MET A 220 -8.93 9.71 6.83
C MET A 220 -8.35 10.56 5.71
N ARG A 221 -7.71 9.96 4.70
CA ARG A 221 -7.19 10.71 3.53
C ARG A 221 -8.29 11.46 2.79
N ALA A 222 -9.45 10.83 2.58
CA ALA A 222 -10.58 11.50 1.95
C ALA A 222 -11.07 12.70 2.76
N GLN A 223 -11.19 12.54 4.09
CA GLN A 223 -11.61 13.60 4.99
C GLN A 223 -10.59 14.74 5.08
N ARG A 224 -9.29 14.43 5.06
CA ARG A 224 -8.22 15.44 4.98
C ARG A 224 -8.32 16.25 3.70
N GLY A 225 -8.50 15.60 2.55
CA GLY A 225 -8.73 16.29 1.28
C GLY A 225 -9.96 17.19 1.34
N ASN A 226 -11.07 16.72 1.92
CA ASN A 226 -12.28 17.52 2.06
C ASN A 226 -12.05 18.78 2.90
N VAL A 227 -11.36 18.69 4.05
CA VAL A 227 -11.00 19.86 4.87
C VAL A 227 -10.20 20.87 4.06
N LYS A 228 -9.23 20.40 3.26
CA LYS A 228 -8.43 21.28 2.40
C LYS A 228 -9.30 22.01 1.36
N TYR A 229 -10.10 21.28 0.63
CA TYR A 229 -10.93 21.85 -0.42
C TYR A 229 -11.98 22.84 0.10
N LEU A 230 -12.62 22.54 1.23
CA LEU A 230 -13.54 23.48 1.88
C LEU A 230 -12.83 24.79 2.29
N LYS A 231 -11.62 24.66 2.86
CA LYS A 231 -10.83 25.83 3.26
C LYS A 231 -10.37 26.67 2.06
N GLU A 232 -9.86 26.03 1.00
CA GLU A 232 -9.38 26.70 -0.20
C GLU A 232 -10.55 27.28 -1.05
N GLY A 233 -11.71 26.63 -1.02
CA GLY A 233 -12.94 27.10 -1.69
C GLY A 233 -13.68 28.21 -0.91
N GLY A 234 -13.17 28.68 0.22
CA GLY A 234 -13.80 29.75 1.00
C GLY A 234 -15.10 29.35 1.70
N ALA A 235 -15.30 28.06 1.99
CA ALA A 235 -16.47 27.57 2.70
C ALA A 235 -16.60 28.21 4.12
N ALA A 236 -17.81 28.24 4.65
CA ALA A 236 -18.08 28.75 5.99
C ALA A 236 -17.23 28.04 7.07
N SER A 237 -16.87 28.77 8.12
CA SER A 237 -15.99 28.24 9.18
C SER A 237 -16.58 27.03 9.88
N GLU A 238 -17.91 26.98 10.00
CA GLU A 238 -18.68 25.88 10.56
C GLU A 238 -18.52 24.60 9.75
N ASP A 239 -18.55 24.68 8.41
CA ASP A 239 -18.37 23.55 7.50
C ASP A 239 -16.95 22.99 7.61
N VAL A 240 -15.95 23.87 7.64
CA VAL A 240 -14.55 23.49 7.84
C VAL A 240 -14.34 22.83 9.20
N MET A 241 -14.97 23.35 10.27
CA MET A 241 -14.92 22.76 11.60
C MET A 241 -15.60 21.38 11.63
N ALA A 242 -16.78 21.26 11.03
CA ALA A 242 -17.50 19.98 10.93
C ALA A 242 -16.67 18.92 10.19
N ALA A 243 -16.04 19.29 9.07
CA ALA A 243 -15.17 18.41 8.33
C ALA A 243 -13.93 17.96 9.14
N ARG A 244 -13.33 18.89 9.91
CA ARG A 244 -12.22 18.56 10.84
C ARG A 244 -12.66 17.62 11.95
N ALA A 245 -13.85 17.85 12.54
CA ALA A 245 -14.40 16.99 13.57
C ALA A 245 -14.62 15.56 13.06
N LYS A 246 -15.12 15.39 11.84
CA LYS A 246 -15.25 14.07 11.17
C LYS A 246 -13.89 13.37 11.01
N TYR A 247 -12.87 14.11 10.60
CA TYR A 247 -11.49 13.57 10.51
C TYR A 247 -10.96 13.14 11.88
N LEU A 248 -11.07 13.99 12.89
CA LEU A 248 -10.59 13.70 14.26
C LEU A 248 -11.30 12.47 14.84
N ASN A 249 -12.62 12.34 14.65
CA ASN A 249 -13.35 11.18 15.10
C ASN A 249 -12.85 9.89 14.43
N THR A 250 -12.59 9.93 13.12
CA THR A 250 -12.02 8.78 12.40
C THR A 250 -10.59 8.46 12.86
N LEU A 251 -9.78 9.48 13.16
CA LEU A 251 -8.43 9.31 13.70
C LEU A 251 -8.47 8.62 15.08
N HIS A 252 -9.34 9.06 15.99
CA HIS A 252 -9.50 8.42 17.29
C HIS A 252 -9.98 6.97 17.14
N GLN A 253 -10.93 6.72 16.23
CA GLN A 253 -11.39 5.34 15.92
C GLN A 253 -10.22 4.48 15.39
N TYR A 254 -9.40 5.03 14.49
CA TYR A 254 -8.22 4.35 13.95
C TYR A 254 -7.22 3.99 15.04
N GLN A 255 -6.91 4.92 15.92
CA GLN A 255 -5.98 4.71 17.03
C GLN A 255 -6.50 3.67 18.02
N ALA A 256 -7.76 3.78 18.43
CA ALA A 256 -8.38 2.83 19.34
C ALA A 256 -8.45 1.41 18.73
N PHE A 257 -8.80 1.32 17.45
CA PHE A 257 -8.82 0.06 16.70
C PHE A 257 -7.43 -0.55 16.59
N SER A 258 -6.44 0.22 16.15
CA SER A 258 -5.06 -0.25 15.99
C SER A 258 -4.49 -0.77 17.31
N LYS A 259 -4.69 -0.03 18.40
CA LYS A 259 -4.27 -0.44 19.75
C LYS A 259 -4.96 -1.73 20.19
N LYS A 260 -6.28 -1.87 19.95
CA LYS A 260 -7.04 -3.08 20.34
C LYS A 260 -6.60 -4.32 19.57
N MET A 261 -6.25 -4.15 18.29
CA MET A 261 -5.82 -5.22 17.38
C MET A 261 -4.32 -5.51 17.45
N ASP A 262 -3.58 -4.82 18.31
CA ASP A 262 -2.11 -4.86 18.38
C ASP A 262 -1.43 -4.61 17.02
N LEU A 263 -1.98 -3.65 16.26
CA LEU A 263 -1.45 -3.24 14.97
C LEU A 263 -0.70 -1.90 15.10
N PRO A 264 0.49 -1.77 14.51
CA PRO A 264 1.19 -0.48 14.49
C PRO A 264 0.41 0.56 13.70
N GLU A 265 0.35 1.79 14.21
CA GLU A 265 -0.21 2.90 13.47
C GLU A 265 0.71 3.27 12.29
N GLN A 266 0.12 3.37 11.09
CA GLN A 266 0.86 3.66 9.85
C GLN A 266 0.46 5.04 9.31
N MET A 267 0.68 6.07 10.13
CA MET A 267 0.27 7.45 9.82
C MET A 267 0.98 8.02 8.60
N GLU A 268 2.16 7.52 8.23
CA GLU A 268 2.85 7.85 6.97
C GLU A 268 1.97 7.59 5.75
N ARG A 269 1.11 6.56 5.79
CA ARG A 269 0.15 6.25 4.71
C ARG A 269 -0.97 7.28 4.63
N VAL A 270 -1.31 7.92 5.72
CA VAL A 270 -2.32 8.98 5.77
C VAL A 270 -1.73 10.31 5.30
N TYR A 271 -0.49 10.60 5.68
CA TYR A 271 0.19 11.86 5.38
C TYR A 271 0.89 11.90 4.01
N MET A 272 0.87 10.80 3.26
CA MET A 272 1.36 10.77 1.86
C MET A 272 0.68 11.79 0.95
N ASP A 273 -0.48 12.32 1.36
CA ASP A 273 -1.22 13.35 0.62
C ASP A 273 -0.52 14.73 0.59
N GLY A 274 0.55 14.91 1.36
CA GLY A 274 1.31 16.17 1.45
C GLY A 274 0.57 17.33 2.08
N LEU A 275 -0.63 17.11 2.65
CA LEU A 275 -1.48 18.18 3.18
C LEU A 275 -1.04 18.71 4.56
N GLY A 276 0.01 18.15 5.13
CA GLY A 276 0.50 18.57 6.44
C GLY A 276 -0.51 18.36 7.56
N ARG A 277 -0.46 19.19 8.57
CA ARG A 277 -1.35 19.11 9.75
C ARG A 277 -2.68 19.81 9.46
N ILE A 278 -3.78 19.07 9.45
CA ILE A 278 -5.13 19.57 9.17
C ILE A 278 -5.91 19.88 10.45
N ALA A 279 -5.66 19.11 11.52
CA ALA A 279 -6.28 19.35 12.82
C ALA A 279 -5.63 20.54 13.53
N PRO A 280 -6.40 21.37 14.28
CA PRO A 280 -5.82 22.38 15.13
C PRO A 280 -4.88 21.70 16.15
N GLY A 281 -3.75 22.33 16.43
CA GLY A 281 -2.94 21.98 17.61
C GLY A 281 -3.81 22.02 18.86
N LYS A 282 -3.31 21.49 19.99
CA LYS A 282 -4.03 21.47 21.29
C LYS A 282 -4.91 22.72 21.43
N VAL A 283 -6.22 22.50 21.50
CA VAL A 283 -7.15 23.60 21.82
C VAL A 283 -6.67 24.19 23.16
N ARG A 284 -6.21 25.41 23.14
CA ARG A 284 -5.96 26.14 24.39
C ARG A 284 -7.31 26.30 25.08
N THR A 285 -7.53 25.51 26.12
CA THR A 285 -8.76 25.53 26.95
C THR A 285 -8.94 26.84 27.72
N SER A 286 -8.14 27.87 27.46
CA SER A 286 -8.19 29.15 28.15
C SER A 286 -9.36 30.08 27.76
N ARG A 287 -10.23 29.69 26.83
CA ARG A 287 -11.40 30.50 26.43
C ARG A 287 -12.75 29.98 26.93
N ILE A 288 -12.82 28.77 27.48
CA ILE A 288 -14.10 28.23 27.98
C ILE A 288 -14.35 28.60 29.42
N SER A 289 -13.32 28.94 30.22
CA SER A 289 -13.49 29.38 31.61
C SER A 289 -14.00 30.82 31.77
N SER A 290 -13.87 31.68 30.73
CA SER A 290 -14.37 33.05 30.78
C SER A 290 -15.84 33.18 30.38
N ILE A 291 -16.42 32.20 29.70
CA ILE A 291 -17.84 32.23 29.30
C ILE A 291 -18.74 31.67 30.39
N LYS A 292 -18.25 30.76 31.23
CA LYS A 292 -19.05 30.19 32.35
C LYS A 292 -19.12 31.11 33.61
N LYS A 293 -18.37 32.20 33.65
CA LYS A 293 -18.41 33.14 34.79
C LYS A 293 -19.32 34.35 34.56
N LYS A 294 -19.89 34.54 33.38
CA LYS A 294 -20.79 35.68 33.08
C LYS A 294 -22.28 35.36 33.08
N THR A 295 -22.68 34.10 33.25
CA THR A 295 -24.09 33.70 33.17
C THR A 295 -24.77 33.45 34.52
N ALA A 296 -24.13 33.68 35.63
CA ALA A 296 -24.74 33.50 36.96
C ALA A 296 -24.88 34.78 37.80
N ALA A 297 -24.41 35.93 37.31
CA ALA A 297 -24.44 37.19 38.07
C ALA A 297 -25.30 38.32 37.46
N ASP A 298 -25.81 38.12 36.21
CA ASP A 298 -26.54 39.20 35.52
C ASP A 298 -28.03 38.89 35.28
N LEU A 299 -28.64 38.10 36.18
CA LEU A 299 -30.09 37.78 36.12
C LEU A 299 -30.82 38.08 37.43
N ILE A 300 -30.30 38.98 38.26
CA ILE A 300 -31.04 39.53 39.40
C ILE A 300 -30.73 41.06 39.44
N ASP A 301 -31.47 41.82 38.66
CA ASP A 301 -32.00 43.15 38.92
C ASP A 301 -33.14 43.43 37.96
#